data_84e27263422e52864bebbbfb986a8962
#
_entry.id   84e27263422e52864bebbbfb986a8962
#
_cell.length_a   1.000
_cell.length_b   1.000
_cell.length_c   1.000
_cell.angle_alpha   90.00
_cell.angle_beta   90.00
_cell.angle_gamma   90.00
#
_symmetry.space_group_name_H-M   'P 1'
#
loop_
_entity.id
_entity.type
_entity.pdbx_description
1 polymer ?
#
loop_
_entity_poly.entity_id
_entity_poly.type
_entity_poly.pdbx_seq_one_letter_code
_entity_poly.pdbx_strand_id
1 'polypeptide(L)'
;MLYGLSAEQDMIAQTVRSFVEKEIYPHEELVERTGEVPNEIAQQIKEKTLELGFYACNFPQSVGCAGLSHVDFALVERELGRGSMALNHFFGRPQNILMACQGEQIDRYLMPAVRGERMDALAMTEPGAGSDIRGMKCSAQRNGGDWVVNGSKHFISGADHADFFIVFIATGEDQTDKGPKKRITAFLVDRGTPGFSVRDGYKSVSHRGYKNMILEFDDCRLPQAQVLGEVDGGFEVMNTWLYATRITVATMSVGRARRVFDYALSYAAEREQFGQKIGKFQGVSFQLADMITEIDAADLLTLAAADRLDKALPSNREIASAKLYASEMLARVTDAAIQIHGGMGLMSDYPLERFWRDARVERIWDGTSEIQRHIISRDLLRALGA
;
A
#
# COMPACT_ATOMS: atom_id res chain seq x y z
N MET A 1 3.72 0.77 -24.63
CA MET A 1 2.75 0.24 -23.64
C MET A 1 1.69 -0.58 -24.35
N LEU A 2 1.36 -1.76 -23.85
CA LEU A 2 0.34 -2.64 -24.46
C LEU A 2 -1.11 -2.14 -24.25
N TYR A 3 -1.31 -1.28 -23.25
CA TYR A 3 -2.59 -0.59 -22.99
C TYR A 3 -2.51 0.82 -23.60
N GLY A 4 -3.42 1.16 -24.51
CA GLY A 4 -3.46 2.47 -25.13
C GLY A 4 -3.89 3.54 -24.12
N LEU A 5 -2.93 4.27 -23.55
CA LEU A 5 -3.23 5.39 -22.67
C LEU A 5 -3.71 6.59 -23.50
N SER A 6 -4.62 7.39 -22.92
CA SER A 6 -4.95 8.71 -23.44
C SER A 6 -3.75 9.68 -23.28
N ALA A 7 -3.75 10.78 -24.01
CA ALA A 7 -2.72 11.82 -23.86
C ALA A 7 -2.67 12.39 -22.44
N GLU A 8 -3.81 12.49 -21.75
CA GLU A 8 -3.91 12.92 -20.36
C GLU A 8 -3.28 11.90 -19.42
N GLN A 9 -3.57 10.62 -19.60
CA GLN A 9 -2.99 9.52 -18.82
C GLN A 9 -1.47 9.41 -19.00
N ASP A 10 -0.97 9.59 -20.22
CA ASP A 10 0.46 9.67 -20.48
C ASP A 10 1.11 10.88 -19.76
N MET A 11 0.45 12.03 -19.75
CA MET A 11 0.93 13.22 -19.04
C MET A 11 0.96 13.00 -17.53
N ILE A 12 -0.07 12.38 -16.93
CA ILE A 12 -0.09 12.00 -15.51
C ILE A 12 1.11 11.11 -15.21
N ALA A 13 1.30 10.03 -15.96
CA ALA A 13 2.40 9.09 -15.73
C ALA A 13 3.77 9.77 -15.87
N GLN A 14 3.98 10.60 -16.89
CA GLN A 14 5.24 11.32 -17.09
C GLN A 14 5.52 12.34 -16.00
N THR A 15 4.49 13.07 -15.52
CA THR A 15 4.63 14.04 -14.44
C THR A 15 5.06 13.35 -13.15
N VAL A 16 4.38 12.27 -12.76
CA VAL A 16 4.72 11.51 -11.54
C VAL A 16 6.09 10.84 -11.68
N ARG A 17 6.46 10.31 -12.84
CA ARG A 17 7.79 9.78 -13.08
C ARG A 17 8.87 10.85 -12.88
N SER A 18 8.69 12.03 -13.48
CA SER A 18 9.62 13.16 -13.31
C SER A 18 9.74 13.57 -11.84
N PHE A 19 8.63 13.55 -11.11
CA PHE A 19 8.62 13.81 -9.66
C PHE A 19 9.45 12.75 -8.91
N VAL A 20 9.25 11.47 -9.18
CA VAL A 20 9.99 10.38 -8.51
C VAL A 20 11.49 10.49 -8.81
N GLU A 21 11.87 10.78 -10.05
CA GLU A 21 13.27 10.93 -10.44
C GLU A 21 13.96 12.12 -9.78
N LYS A 22 13.24 13.23 -9.60
CA LYS A 22 13.80 14.47 -9.05
C LYS A 22 13.70 14.60 -7.54
N GLU A 23 12.59 14.15 -6.95
CA GLU A 23 12.28 14.41 -5.54
C GLU A 23 12.44 13.15 -4.65
N ILE A 24 12.46 11.94 -5.24
CA ILE A 24 12.55 10.69 -4.47
C ILE A 24 13.94 10.04 -4.60
N TYR A 25 14.41 9.80 -5.84
CA TYR A 25 15.67 9.08 -6.07
C TYR A 25 16.88 9.68 -5.36
N PRO A 26 17.08 11.01 -5.29
CA PRO A 26 18.24 11.61 -4.62
C PRO A 26 18.35 11.29 -3.13
N HIS A 27 17.23 10.93 -2.49
CA HIS A 27 17.17 10.72 -1.05
C HIS A 27 17.14 9.24 -0.64
N GLU A 28 17.03 8.32 -1.60
CA GLU A 28 16.85 6.89 -1.34
C GLU A 28 18.02 6.25 -0.57
N GLU A 29 19.25 6.58 -0.95
CA GLU A 29 20.45 6.05 -0.28
C GLU A 29 20.54 6.49 1.19
N LEU A 30 20.23 7.75 1.47
CA LEU A 30 20.19 8.27 2.83
C LEU A 30 19.19 7.50 3.69
N VAL A 31 17.96 7.34 3.18
CA VAL A 31 16.88 6.64 3.91
C VAL A 31 17.22 5.14 4.08
N GLU A 32 17.77 4.50 3.07
CA GLU A 32 18.18 3.10 3.15
C GLU A 32 19.26 2.88 4.22
N ARG A 33 20.22 3.79 4.32
CA ARG A 33 21.33 3.72 5.28
C ARG A 33 20.90 4.05 6.70
N THR A 34 20.05 5.08 6.89
CA THR A 34 19.66 5.54 8.23
C THR A 34 18.43 4.82 8.77
N GLY A 35 17.56 4.32 7.89
CA GLY A 35 16.24 3.78 8.25
C GLY A 35 15.24 4.85 8.66
N GLU A 36 15.47 6.12 8.29
CA GLU A 36 14.63 7.26 8.65
C GLU A 36 14.52 8.24 7.46
N VAL A 37 13.36 8.89 7.34
CA VAL A 37 13.16 10.02 6.44
C VAL A 37 13.32 11.31 7.23
N PRO A 38 14.30 12.17 6.93
CA PRO A 38 14.42 13.46 7.57
C PRO A 38 13.17 14.33 7.37
N ASN A 39 12.75 15.05 8.41
CA ASN A 39 11.55 15.88 8.38
C ASN A 39 11.57 16.93 7.25
N GLU A 40 12.73 17.49 6.95
CA GLU A 40 12.91 18.48 5.87
C GLU A 40 12.59 17.86 4.51
N ILE A 41 13.08 16.62 4.24
CA ILE A 41 12.80 15.90 3.01
C ILE A 41 11.32 15.50 2.95
N ALA A 42 10.74 15.02 4.05
CA ALA A 42 9.33 14.69 4.16
C ALA A 42 8.44 15.90 3.81
N GLN A 43 8.78 17.07 4.37
CA GLN A 43 8.06 18.31 4.12
C GLN A 43 8.21 18.79 2.66
N GLN A 44 9.42 18.73 2.10
CA GLN A 44 9.69 19.09 0.70
C GLN A 44 8.85 18.22 -0.26
N ILE A 45 8.82 16.92 -0.05
CA ILE A 45 8.04 15.99 -0.87
C ILE A 45 6.54 16.35 -0.80
N LYS A 46 6.03 16.58 0.41
CA LYS A 46 4.62 16.94 0.63
C LYS A 46 4.25 18.25 -0.05
N GLU A 47 5.05 19.31 0.13
CA GLU A 47 4.82 20.62 -0.48
C GLU A 47 4.81 20.51 -2.00
N LYS A 48 5.75 19.78 -2.57
CA LYS A 48 5.84 19.59 -4.01
C LYS A 48 4.65 18.81 -4.58
N THR A 49 4.15 17.84 -3.84
CA THR A 49 2.96 17.06 -4.22
C THR A 49 1.70 17.94 -4.18
N LEU A 50 1.57 18.80 -3.16
CA LEU A 50 0.49 19.79 -3.05
C LEU A 50 0.53 20.79 -4.21
N GLU A 51 1.71 21.34 -4.54
CA GLU A 51 1.89 22.25 -5.69
C GLU A 51 1.47 21.63 -7.02
N LEU A 52 1.75 20.34 -7.21
CA LEU A 52 1.38 19.58 -8.41
C LEU A 52 -0.08 19.16 -8.46
N GLY A 53 -0.83 19.31 -7.36
CA GLY A 53 -2.24 18.88 -7.26
C GLY A 53 -2.42 17.37 -7.14
N PHE A 54 -1.38 16.60 -6.79
CA PHE A 54 -1.45 15.15 -6.62
C PHE A 54 -1.67 14.68 -5.17
N TYR A 55 -1.61 15.59 -4.18
CA TYR A 55 -1.94 15.23 -2.81
C TYR A 55 -3.40 14.82 -2.71
N ALA A 56 -3.69 13.69 -2.11
CA ALA A 56 -5.05 13.11 -2.02
C ALA A 56 -5.79 13.01 -3.37
N CYS A 57 -5.07 12.84 -4.49
CA CYS A 57 -5.63 12.87 -5.84
C CYS A 57 -6.71 11.82 -6.12
N ASN A 58 -6.77 10.76 -5.31
CA ASN A 58 -7.78 9.70 -5.34
C ASN A 58 -9.09 10.08 -4.64
N PHE A 59 -9.13 11.21 -3.90
CA PHE A 59 -10.36 11.70 -3.28
C PHE A 59 -11.18 12.50 -4.29
N PRO A 60 -12.54 12.51 -4.14
CA PRO A 60 -13.42 13.15 -5.10
C PRO A 60 -13.32 14.69 -5.07
N GLN A 61 -13.73 15.31 -6.17
CA GLN A 61 -13.78 16.76 -6.31
C GLN A 61 -14.68 17.45 -5.27
N SER A 62 -15.68 16.73 -4.73
CA SER A 62 -16.57 17.24 -3.69
C SER A 62 -15.86 17.63 -2.38
N VAL A 63 -14.64 17.09 -2.14
CA VAL A 63 -13.79 17.47 -1.00
C VAL A 63 -12.56 18.28 -1.43
N GLY A 64 -12.57 18.84 -2.66
CA GLY A 64 -11.53 19.74 -3.17
C GLY A 64 -10.30 19.04 -3.75
N CYS A 65 -10.37 17.76 -4.04
CA CYS A 65 -9.27 16.95 -4.61
C CYS A 65 -9.43 16.74 -6.12
N ALA A 66 -8.42 16.12 -6.77
CA ALA A 66 -8.41 15.92 -8.21
C ALA A 66 -9.51 14.97 -8.71
N GLY A 67 -9.91 14.00 -7.91
CA GLY A 67 -10.94 13.02 -8.27
C GLY A 67 -10.51 12.09 -9.38
N LEU A 68 -9.24 11.65 -9.38
CA LEU A 68 -8.73 10.73 -10.38
C LEU A 68 -9.54 9.43 -10.41
N SER A 69 -9.76 8.90 -11.60
CA SER A 69 -10.31 7.54 -11.77
C SER A 69 -9.38 6.50 -11.15
N HIS A 70 -9.86 5.28 -10.93
CA HIS A 70 -9.02 4.20 -10.41
C HIS A 70 -7.90 3.84 -11.40
N VAL A 71 -8.15 3.94 -12.71
CA VAL A 71 -7.11 3.74 -13.74
C VAL A 71 -6.05 4.83 -13.65
N ASP A 72 -6.44 6.12 -13.56
CA ASP A 72 -5.50 7.23 -13.49
C ASP A 72 -4.70 7.19 -12.20
N PHE A 73 -5.35 6.87 -11.08
CA PHE A 73 -4.67 6.68 -9.79
C PHE A 73 -3.71 5.47 -9.84
N ALA A 74 -4.08 4.38 -10.52
CA ALA A 74 -3.18 3.25 -10.73
C ALA A 74 -1.92 3.67 -11.53
N LEU A 75 -2.02 4.59 -12.48
CA LEU A 75 -0.85 5.12 -13.18
C LEU A 75 0.04 5.96 -12.26
N VAL A 76 -0.54 6.77 -11.37
CA VAL A 76 0.20 7.49 -10.32
C VAL A 76 0.97 6.50 -9.43
N GLU A 77 0.29 5.51 -8.89
CA GLU A 77 0.88 4.49 -8.00
C GLU A 77 1.95 3.65 -8.71
N ARG A 78 1.80 3.38 -10.00
CA ARG A 78 2.80 2.69 -10.80
C ARG A 78 4.12 3.48 -10.86
N GLU A 79 4.06 4.76 -11.14
CA GLU A 79 5.27 5.57 -11.22
C GLU A 79 5.87 5.81 -9.82
N LEU A 80 5.05 6.00 -8.77
CA LEU A 80 5.53 6.04 -7.39
C LEU A 80 6.20 4.73 -6.97
N GLY A 81 5.70 3.59 -7.43
CA GLY A 81 6.29 2.27 -7.18
C GLY A 81 7.76 2.16 -7.61
N ARG A 82 8.23 3.00 -8.52
CA ARG A 82 9.64 3.08 -8.90
C ARG A 82 10.55 3.60 -7.78
N GLY A 83 10.01 4.31 -6.79
CA GLY A 83 10.74 4.93 -5.68
C GLY A 83 10.64 4.18 -4.35
N SER A 84 11.37 4.70 -3.35
CA SER A 84 11.32 4.23 -1.97
C SER A 84 9.94 4.40 -1.36
N MET A 85 9.40 3.34 -0.73
CA MET A 85 8.11 3.38 -0.05
C MET A 85 8.09 4.39 1.10
N ALA A 86 9.19 4.52 1.83
CA ALA A 86 9.32 5.45 2.94
C ALA A 86 9.17 6.92 2.50
N LEU A 87 9.82 7.29 1.38
CA LEU A 87 9.71 8.62 0.80
C LEU A 87 8.34 8.84 0.15
N ASN A 88 7.83 7.86 -0.57
CA ASN A 88 6.52 7.89 -1.22
C ASN A 88 5.36 8.06 -0.22
N HIS A 89 5.56 7.71 1.05
CA HIS A 89 4.56 7.95 2.10
C HIS A 89 4.16 9.43 2.19
N PHE A 90 5.11 10.33 1.98
CA PHE A 90 4.90 11.78 2.05
C PHE A 90 4.32 12.40 0.77
N PHE A 91 4.14 11.61 -0.30
CA PHE A 91 3.35 12.02 -1.47
C PHE A 91 1.89 12.33 -1.10
N GLY A 92 1.41 11.82 0.02
CA GLY A 92 0.12 12.16 0.59
C GLY A 92 -1.04 11.39 -0.05
N ARG A 93 -1.28 10.21 0.52
CA ARG A 93 -2.37 9.32 0.15
C ARG A 93 -3.18 8.98 1.39
N PRO A 94 -4.02 9.92 1.89
CA PRO A 94 -4.91 9.64 3.02
C PRO A 94 -5.78 8.43 2.73
N GLN A 95 -6.18 7.72 3.79
CA GLN A 95 -6.98 6.51 3.64
C GLN A 95 -8.38 6.84 3.09
N ASN A 96 -8.75 6.25 1.96
CA ASN A 96 -10.01 6.51 1.26
C ASN A 96 -11.27 6.31 2.12
N ILE A 97 -11.17 5.48 3.16
CA ILE A 97 -12.26 5.23 4.12
C ILE A 97 -12.58 6.44 5.01
N LEU A 98 -11.78 7.50 5.00
CA LEU A 98 -12.13 8.78 5.59
C LEU A 98 -13.37 9.41 4.94
N MET A 99 -13.77 8.98 3.75
CA MET A 99 -15.05 9.33 3.15
C MET A 99 -16.28 8.86 3.97
N ALA A 100 -16.09 7.95 4.93
CA ALA A 100 -17.14 7.57 5.90
C ALA A 100 -17.28 8.56 7.07
N CYS A 101 -16.47 9.62 7.14
CA CYS A 101 -16.60 10.68 8.14
C CYS A 101 -17.95 11.39 8.03
N GLN A 102 -18.57 11.67 9.18
CA GLN A 102 -19.86 12.33 9.29
C GLN A 102 -19.81 13.50 10.29
N GLY A 103 -20.66 14.52 10.09
CA GLY A 103 -20.75 15.65 11.00
C GLY A 103 -19.40 16.31 11.28
N GLU A 104 -19.06 16.52 12.53
CA GLU A 104 -17.81 17.16 12.97
C GLU A 104 -16.53 16.39 12.56
N GLN A 105 -16.64 15.08 12.24
CA GLN A 105 -15.52 14.30 11.78
C GLN A 105 -14.98 14.81 10.44
N ILE A 106 -15.82 15.39 9.59
CA ILE A 106 -15.44 15.96 8.29
C ILE A 106 -14.40 17.06 8.51
N ASP A 107 -14.69 18.02 9.38
CA ASP A 107 -13.79 19.16 9.64
C ASP A 107 -12.58 18.77 10.49
N ARG A 108 -12.72 17.76 11.35
CA ARG A 108 -11.65 17.37 12.27
C ARG A 108 -10.63 16.40 11.66
N TYR A 109 -11.09 15.51 10.75
CA TYR A 109 -10.25 14.42 10.21
C TYR A 109 -10.16 14.44 8.69
N LEU A 110 -11.30 14.41 7.96
CA LEU A 110 -11.28 14.31 6.51
C LEU A 110 -10.64 15.53 5.86
N MET A 111 -11.15 16.73 6.13
CA MET A 111 -10.65 17.93 5.47
C MET A 111 -9.19 18.24 5.79
N PRO A 112 -8.72 18.14 7.04
CA PRO A 112 -7.29 18.29 7.33
C PRO A 112 -6.41 17.21 6.68
N ALA A 113 -6.90 15.96 6.58
CA ALA A 113 -6.16 14.89 5.92
C ALA A 113 -5.98 15.16 4.43
N VAL A 114 -7.04 15.53 3.70
CA VAL A 114 -6.95 15.79 2.26
C VAL A 114 -6.21 17.08 1.92
N ARG A 115 -6.06 18.01 2.86
CA ARG A 115 -5.24 19.23 2.73
C ARG A 115 -3.78 19.02 3.14
N GLY A 116 -3.41 17.83 3.63
CA GLY A 116 -2.06 17.58 4.13
C GLY A 116 -1.74 18.25 5.47
N GLU A 117 -2.73 18.74 6.19
CA GLU A 117 -2.58 19.38 7.49
C GLU A 117 -2.43 18.35 8.62
N ARG A 118 -3.02 17.15 8.44
CA ARG A 118 -2.94 16.02 9.37
C ARG A 118 -2.69 14.72 8.61
N MET A 119 -1.85 13.87 9.15
CA MET A 119 -1.55 12.53 8.59
C MET A 119 -2.31 11.45 9.38
N ASP A 120 -2.81 10.47 8.66
CA ASP A 120 -3.48 9.31 9.22
C ASP A 120 -2.64 8.04 9.14
N ALA A 121 -2.91 7.08 10.02
CA ALA A 121 -2.44 5.70 9.90
C ALA A 121 -3.59 4.72 10.16
N LEU A 122 -3.56 3.59 9.46
CA LEU A 122 -4.61 2.57 9.59
C LEU A 122 -4.12 1.41 10.43
N ALA A 123 -4.91 0.99 11.42
CA ALA A 123 -4.57 -0.04 12.39
C ALA A 123 -5.59 -1.19 12.42
N MET A 124 -5.16 -2.35 11.91
CA MET A 124 -6.00 -3.55 11.81
C MET A 124 -5.35 -4.76 12.49
N THR A 125 -4.12 -5.06 12.10
CA THR A 125 -3.38 -6.27 12.48
C THR A 125 -3.02 -6.31 13.97
N GLU A 126 -3.09 -7.51 14.55
CA GLU A 126 -2.68 -7.78 15.93
C GLU A 126 -1.65 -8.93 15.97
N PRO A 127 -0.95 -9.17 17.10
CA PRO A 127 -0.02 -10.28 17.21
C PRO A 127 -0.64 -11.66 16.88
N GLY A 128 -1.92 -11.83 17.16
CA GLY A 128 -2.67 -13.08 16.93
C GLY A 128 -3.67 -13.03 15.77
N ALA A 129 -3.81 -11.91 15.06
CA ALA A 129 -4.82 -11.71 14.02
C ALA A 129 -4.24 -10.92 12.84
N GLY A 130 -3.78 -11.64 11.83
CA GLY A 130 -3.32 -11.09 10.55
C GLY A 130 -4.27 -11.49 9.42
N SER A 131 -4.05 -12.64 8.79
CA SER A 131 -4.95 -13.17 7.74
C SER A 131 -6.35 -13.46 8.27
N ASP A 132 -6.46 -13.93 9.50
CA ASP A 132 -7.74 -14.06 10.23
C ASP A 132 -8.03 -12.77 11.04
N ILE A 133 -8.55 -11.76 10.37
CA ILE A 133 -8.92 -10.47 10.98
C ILE A 133 -9.99 -10.65 12.07
N ARG A 134 -10.88 -11.64 11.93
CA ARG A 134 -11.95 -11.89 12.91
C ARG A 134 -11.44 -12.52 14.21
N GLY A 135 -10.21 -13.01 14.23
CA GLY A 135 -9.51 -13.48 15.41
C GLY A 135 -8.98 -12.37 16.32
N MET A 136 -9.26 -11.08 16.02
CA MET A 136 -8.77 -9.93 16.81
C MET A 136 -9.24 -10.00 18.27
N LYS A 137 -8.35 -9.56 19.17
CA LYS A 137 -8.57 -9.52 20.63
C LYS A 137 -8.68 -8.09 21.17
N CYS A 138 -8.16 -7.08 20.46
CA CYS A 138 -8.37 -5.68 20.81
C CYS A 138 -9.87 -5.41 20.78
N SER A 139 -10.42 -4.97 21.90
CA SER A 139 -11.86 -4.88 22.10
C SER A 139 -12.28 -3.53 22.67
N ALA A 140 -13.49 -3.10 22.33
CA ALA A 140 -14.14 -1.92 22.87
C ALA A 140 -15.44 -2.33 23.57
N GLN A 141 -15.61 -1.88 24.79
CA GLN A 141 -16.82 -2.11 25.58
C GLN A 141 -17.53 -0.78 25.84
N ARG A 142 -18.86 -0.77 25.75
CA ARG A 142 -19.65 0.42 26.09
C ARG A 142 -19.57 0.73 27.59
N ASN A 143 -19.34 2.00 27.89
CA ASN A 143 -19.38 2.54 29.24
C ASN A 143 -20.06 3.91 29.23
N GLY A 144 -21.36 3.91 29.50
CA GLY A 144 -22.20 5.10 29.33
C GLY A 144 -22.33 5.49 27.85
N GLY A 145 -21.97 6.74 27.53
CA GLY A 145 -21.96 7.28 26.17
C GLY A 145 -20.66 6.99 25.40
N ASP A 146 -19.65 6.42 26.07
CA ASP A 146 -18.32 6.21 25.53
C ASP A 146 -18.01 4.72 25.29
N TRP A 147 -16.86 4.48 24.68
CA TRP A 147 -16.24 3.18 24.55
C TRP A 147 -14.93 3.11 25.36
N VAL A 148 -14.68 2.01 26.06
CA VAL A 148 -13.41 1.73 26.71
C VAL A 148 -12.70 0.66 25.89
N VAL A 149 -11.51 1.02 25.39
CA VAL A 149 -10.71 0.19 24.49
C VAL A 149 -9.52 -0.38 25.20
N ASN A 150 -9.30 -1.70 25.05
CA ASN A 150 -8.16 -2.43 25.55
C ASN A 150 -7.58 -3.34 24.47
N GLY A 151 -6.25 -3.40 24.38
CA GLY A 151 -5.52 -4.28 23.48
C GLY A 151 -4.38 -3.60 22.74
N SER A 152 -3.93 -4.22 21.65
CA SER A 152 -2.82 -3.68 20.86
C SER A 152 -2.99 -3.96 19.36
N LYS A 153 -2.37 -3.10 18.53
CA LYS A 153 -2.26 -3.27 17.08
C LYS A 153 -0.79 -3.29 16.69
N HIS A 154 -0.42 -4.14 15.74
CA HIS A 154 0.95 -4.36 15.29
C HIS A 154 1.13 -4.11 13.80
N PHE A 155 2.37 -3.83 13.39
CA PHE A 155 2.75 -3.53 12.00
C PHE A 155 2.01 -2.30 11.44
N ILE A 156 1.83 -1.25 12.27
CA ILE A 156 1.11 -0.05 11.85
C ILE A 156 2.10 0.90 11.16
N SER A 157 2.04 0.88 9.85
CA SER A 157 2.93 1.65 8.99
C SER A 157 2.61 3.13 9.03
N GLY A 158 3.65 3.99 9.02
CA GLY A 158 3.51 5.45 9.06
C GLY A 158 2.97 6.01 10.37
N ALA A 159 2.74 5.15 11.39
CA ALA A 159 2.20 5.57 12.67
C ALA A 159 3.14 6.45 13.48
N ASP A 160 4.43 6.49 13.18
CA ASP A 160 5.40 7.43 13.74
C ASP A 160 5.10 8.89 13.36
N HIS A 161 4.58 9.13 12.16
CA HIS A 161 4.23 10.45 11.64
C HIS A 161 2.73 10.80 11.73
N ALA A 162 1.86 9.83 12.03
CA ALA A 162 0.41 10.04 12.04
C ALA A 162 -0.04 10.95 13.19
N ASP A 163 -0.96 11.85 12.92
CA ASP A 163 -1.63 12.72 13.90
C ASP A 163 -2.88 12.05 14.48
N PHE A 164 -3.48 11.15 13.73
CA PHE A 164 -4.62 10.34 14.15
C PHE A 164 -4.63 8.97 13.49
N PHE A 165 -5.46 8.08 14.02
CA PHE A 165 -5.45 6.67 13.63
C PHE A 165 -6.87 6.20 13.31
N ILE A 166 -6.99 5.38 12.25
CA ILE A 166 -8.22 4.66 11.93
C ILE A 166 -8.02 3.23 12.45
N VAL A 167 -8.74 2.87 13.51
CA VAL A 167 -8.51 1.62 14.23
C VAL A 167 -9.73 0.72 14.15
N PHE A 168 -9.55 -0.51 13.68
CA PHE A 168 -10.59 -1.54 13.65
C PHE A 168 -10.56 -2.36 14.93
N ILE A 169 -11.67 -2.36 15.69
CA ILE A 169 -11.75 -2.93 17.04
C ILE A 169 -12.98 -3.82 17.16
N ALA A 170 -12.87 -4.94 17.87
CA ALA A 170 -14.01 -5.80 18.16
C ALA A 170 -14.95 -5.13 19.16
N THR A 171 -16.21 -4.94 18.81
CA THR A 171 -17.25 -4.33 19.64
C THR A 171 -18.31 -5.32 20.16
N GLY A 172 -18.19 -6.56 19.76
CA GLY A 172 -19.07 -7.65 20.21
C GLY A 172 -18.81 -8.92 19.44
N GLU A 173 -19.66 -9.91 19.70
CA GLU A 173 -19.56 -11.24 19.09
C GLU A 173 -20.95 -11.82 18.90
N ASP A 174 -21.22 -12.34 17.70
CA ASP A 174 -22.43 -13.09 17.37
C ASP A 174 -22.12 -14.58 17.40
N GLN A 175 -23.02 -15.38 17.95
CA GLN A 175 -22.96 -16.83 17.83
C GLN A 175 -23.59 -17.24 16.50
N THR A 176 -22.84 -17.96 15.68
CA THR A 176 -23.32 -18.47 14.38
C THR A 176 -23.13 -19.99 14.30
N ASP A 177 -23.81 -20.64 13.35
CA ASP A 177 -23.66 -22.10 13.11
C ASP A 177 -22.21 -22.50 12.78
N LYS A 178 -21.37 -21.53 12.36
CA LYS A 178 -19.94 -21.71 12.06
C LYS A 178 -19.01 -21.30 13.21
N GLY A 179 -19.56 -21.03 14.39
CA GLY A 179 -18.85 -20.54 15.56
C GLY A 179 -18.98 -19.04 15.77
N PRO A 180 -18.25 -18.48 16.77
CA PRO A 180 -18.33 -17.07 17.13
C PRO A 180 -17.79 -16.19 16.00
N LYS A 181 -18.51 -15.09 15.73
CA LYS A 181 -18.16 -14.10 14.72
C LYS A 181 -18.05 -12.71 15.35
N LYS A 182 -16.84 -12.12 15.35
CA LYS A 182 -16.64 -10.77 15.87
C LYS A 182 -17.40 -9.73 15.06
N ARG A 183 -18.07 -8.82 15.77
CA ARG A 183 -18.54 -7.55 15.25
C ARG A 183 -17.38 -6.55 15.37
N ILE A 184 -17.17 -5.75 14.35
CA ILE A 184 -16.03 -4.85 14.24
C ILE A 184 -16.55 -3.45 13.98
N THR A 185 -16.02 -2.48 14.72
CA THR A 185 -16.26 -1.06 14.50
C THR A 185 -14.95 -0.35 14.15
N ALA A 186 -15.00 0.63 13.26
CA ALA A 186 -13.87 1.52 12.98
C ALA A 186 -13.95 2.74 13.90
N PHE A 187 -12.82 3.15 14.47
CA PHE A 187 -12.71 4.31 15.35
C PHE A 187 -11.64 5.27 14.84
N LEU A 188 -11.88 6.56 14.99
CA LEU A 188 -10.89 7.61 14.82
C LEU A 188 -10.25 7.93 16.19
N VAL A 189 -8.93 7.78 16.30
CA VAL A 189 -8.20 7.97 17.55
C VAL A 189 -7.14 9.04 17.37
N ASP A 190 -7.21 10.14 18.08
CA ASP A 190 -6.18 11.18 18.02
C ASP A 190 -4.91 10.75 18.75
N ARG A 191 -3.76 11.14 18.23
CA ARG A 191 -2.49 11.05 18.98
C ARG A 191 -2.62 11.84 20.30
N GLY A 192 -2.17 11.24 21.39
CA GLY A 192 -2.25 11.85 22.72
C GLY A 192 -3.58 11.60 23.46
N THR A 193 -4.51 10.81 22.91
CA THR A 193 -5.68 10.35 23.64
C THR A 193 -5.25 9.61 24.91
N PRO A 194 -5.79 9.93 26.11
CA PRO A 194 -5.45 9.22 27.35
C PRO A 194 -5.71 7.72 27.24
N GLY A 195 -4.72 6.90 27.69
CA GLY A 195 -4.79 5.44 27.56
C GLY A 195 -4.40 4.91 26.18
N PHE A 196 -4.00 5.79 25.24
CA PHE A 196 -3.49 5.41 23.93
C PHE A 196 -2.02 5.77 23.79
N SER A 197 -1.20 4.84 23.30
CA SER A 197 0.22 5.07 23.03
C SER A 197 0.69 4.45 21.72
N VAL A 198 1.71 5.08 21.15
CA VAL A 198 2.43 4.61 19.95
C VAL A 198 3.86 4.33 20.38
N ARG A 199 4.36 3.13 20.14
CA ARG A 199 5.74 2.77 20.45
C ARG A 199 6.44 2.10 19.28
N ASP A 200 7.74 2.06 19.35
CA ASP A 200 8.58 1.40 18.35
C ASP A 200 8.15 -0.07 18.17
N GLY A 201 8.06 -0.47 16.92
CA GLY A 201 7.72 -1.81 16.51
C GLY A 201 8.94 -2.62 16.06
N TYR A 202 8.73 -3.43 15.04
CA TYR A 202 9.75 -4.35 14.55
C TYR A 202 10.61 -3.71 13.47
N LYS A 203 11.90 -4.03 13.47
CA LYS A 203 12.82 -3.68 12.38
C LYS A 203 12.55 -4.61 11.19
N SER A 204 12.06 -4.06 10.10
CA SER A 204 11.83 -4.80 8.86
C SER A 204 13.11 -4.87 8.02
N VAL A 205 13.27 -5.95 7.26
CA VAL A 205 14.28 -6.04 6.20
C VAL A 205 13.83 -5.31 4.93
N SER A 206 12.50 -5.15 4.75
CA SER A 206 11.87 -4.50 3.60
C SER A 206 11.47 -3.07 3.95
N HIS A 207 11.48 -2.18 2.94
CA HIS A 207 11.02 -0.79 3.05
C HIS A 207 11.64 -0.05 4.24
N ARG A 208 12.96 -0.04 4.33
CA ARG A 208 13.67 0.71 5.37
C ARG A 208 13.25 2.17 5.35
N GLY A 209 13.08 2.74 6.55
CA GLY A 209 12.52 4.08 6.74
C GLY A 209 10.99 4.15 6.75
N TYR A 210 10.27 3.11 6.29
CA TYR A 210 8.83 2.98 6.46
C TYR A 210 8.54 2.15 7.71
N LYS A 211 8.49 2.82 8.85
CA LYS A 211 8.46 2.18 10.16
C LYS A 211 7.13 1.47 10.42
N ASN A 212 7.23 0.34 11.10
CA ASN A 212 6.09 -0.45 11.55
C ASN A 212 5.96 -0.31 13.07
N MET A 213 5.01 0.49 13.51
CA MET A 213 4.81 0.81 14.92
C MET A 213 3.84 -0.16 15.59
N ILE A 214 3.81 -0.10 16.92
CA ILE A 214 2.82 -0.80 17.76
C ILE A 214 1.95 0.25 18.42
N LEU A 215 0.64 0.04 18.38
CA LEU A 215 -0.35 0.84 19.10
C LEU A 215 -0.83 0.04 20.31
N GLU A 216 -0.93 0.70 21.45
CA GLU A 216 -1.40 0.10 22.70
C GLU A 216 -2.55 0.92 23.28
N PHE A 217 -3.56 0.21 23.76
CA PHE A 217 -4.77 0.74 24.38
C PHE A 217 -4.89 0.14 25.79
N ASP A 218 -4.91 1.00 26.80
CA ASP A 218 -5.06 0.66 28.21
C ASP A 218 -6.15 1.55 28.80
N ASP A 219 -7.35 0.98 29.00
CA ASP A 219 -8.57 1.69 29.38
C ASP A 219 -8.80 3.00 28.60
N CYS A 220 -8.44 2.99 27.32
CA CYS A 220 -8.53 4.14 26.43
C CYS A 220 -10.00 4.48 26.18
N ARG A 221 -10.43 5.68 26.57
CA ARG A 221 -11.82 6.14 26.42
C ARG A 221 -11.98 6.87 25.09
N LEU A 222 -12.92 6.38 24.27
CA LEU A 222 -13.29 6.95 23.00
C LEU A 222 -14.76 7.36 23.01
N PRO A 223 -15.08 8.65 22.81
CA PRO A 223 -16.46 9.11 22.66
C PRO A 223 -17.18 8.44 21.48
N GLN A 224 -18.51 8.31 21.55
CA GLN A 224 -19.32 7.81 20.43
C GLN A 224 -19.06 8.58 19.12
N ALA A 225 -18.78 9.88 19.20
CA ALA A 225 -18.47 10.74 18.06
C ALA A 225 -17.18 10.33 17.30
N GLN A 226 -16.35 9.44 17.87
CA GLN A 226 -15.14 8.90 17.21
C GLN A 226 -15.39 7.58 16.45
N VAL A 227 -16.62 7.07 16.40
CA VAL A 227 -16.97 5.94 15.54
C VAL A 227 -16.99 6.40 14.09
N LEU A 228 -16.17 5.81 13.25
CA LEU A 228 -16.14 6.06 11.81
C LEU A 228 -17.17 5.16 11.10
N GLY A 229 -18.14 5.76 10.46
CA GLY A 229 -19.30 5.05 9.90
C GLY A 229 -20.23 4.54 10.99
N GLU A 230 -20.72 3.31 10.86
CA GLU A 230 -21.71 2.71 11.77
C GLU A 230 -21.05 1.78 12.80
N VAL A 231 -21.64 1.70 13.99
CA VAL A 231 -21.27 0.67 14.99
C VAL A 231 -21.50 -0.71 14.38
N ASP A 232 -20.53 -1.61 14.56
CA ASP A 232 -20.49 -2.96 13.97
C ASP A 232 -20.36 -3.00 12.43
N GLY A 233 -20.33 -1.82 11.75
CA GLY A 233 -20.14 -1.67 10.31
C GLY A 233 -18.68 -1.64 9.84
N GLY A 234 -17.73 -1.80 10.75
CA GLY A 234 -16.29 -1.67 10.43
C GLY A 234 -15.77 -2.65 9.38
N PHE A 235 -16.42 -3.80 9.23
CA PHE A 235 -16.00 -4.76 8.20
C PHE A 235 -16.29 -4.27 6.77
N GLU A 236 -17.34 -3.53 6.57
CA GLU A 236 -17.69 -2.92 5.27
C GLU A 236 -16.71 -1.79 4.94
N VAL A 237 -16.43 -0.92 5.91
CA VAL A 237 -15.41 0.14 5.80
C VAL A 237 -14.05 -0.48 5.45
N MET A 238 -13.65 -1.54 6.15
CA MET A 238 -12.40 -2.28 5.90
C MET A 238 -12.32 -2.84 4.47
N ASN A 239 -13.40 -3.42 3.95
CA ASN A 239 -13.41 -3.97 2.60
C ASN A 239 -13.20 -2.89 1.53
N THR A 240 -13.79 -1.71 1.71
CA THR A 240 -13.58 -0.56 0.81
C THR A 240 -12.10 -0.20 0.72
N TRP A 241 -11.40 -0.17 1.85
CA TRP A 241 -9.96 0.04 1.89
C TRP A 241 -9.17 -1.11 1.24
N LEU A 242 -9.51 -2.37 1.57
CA LEU A 242 -8.80 -3.53 1.05
C LEU A 242 -8.86 -3.66 -0.48
N TYR A 243 -9.93 -3.20 -1.12
CA TYR A 243 -10.01 -3.19 -2.59
C TYR A 243 -9.02 -2.19 -3.18
N ALA A 244 -8.98 -0.97 -2.64
CA ALA A 244 -8.09 0.08 -3.13
C ALA A 244 -6.61 -0.29 -2.88
N THR A 245 -6.26 -0.70 -1.66
CA THR A 245 -4.86 -0.99 -1.32
C THR A 245 -4.27 -2.17 -2.09
N ARG A 246 -5.07 -3.20 -2.41
CA ARG A 246 -4.61 -4.33 -3.24
C ARG A 246 -4.25 -3.90 -4.65
N ILE A 247 -4.98 -2.97 -5.25
CA ILE A 247 -4.62 -2.38 -6.55
C ILE A 247 -3.35 -1.56 -6.40
N THR A 248 -3.24 -0.73 -5.35
CA THR A 248 -2.01 0.03 -5.06
C THR A 248 -0.79 -0.89 -4.96
N VAL A 249 -0.86 -1.97 -4.17
CA VAL A 249 0.24 -2.94 -4.05
C VAL A 249 0.58 -3.58 -5.39
N ALA A 250 -0.42 -3.97 -6.19
CA ALA A 250 -0.20 -4.55 -7.51
C ALA A 250 0.51 -3.56 -8.44
N THR A 251 0.02 -2.33 -8.51
CA THR A 251 0.52 -1.27 -9.39
C THR A 251 1.94 -0.84 -9.01
N MET A 252 2.20 -0.63 -7.71
CA MET A 252 3.54 -0.31 -7.22
C MET A 252 4.54 -1.44 -7.47
N SER A 253 4.08 -2.70 -7.39
CA SER A 253 4.91 -3.86 -7.77
C SER A 253 5.33 -3.80 -9.23
N VAL A 254 4.42 -3.43 -10.14
CA VAL A 254 4.74 -3.22 -11.56
C VAL A 254 5.76 -2.09 -11.75
N GLY A 255 5.56 -0.94 -11.10
CA GLY A 255 6.48 0.20 -11.16
C GLY A 255 7.89 -0.16 -10.72
N ARG A 256 7.99 -0.88 -9.60
CA ARG A 256 9.26 -1.37 -9.04
C ARG A 256 9.94 -2.37 -9.97
N ALA A 257 9.18 -3.31 -10.52
CA ALA A 257 9.69 -4.27 -11.49
C ALA A 257 10.22 -3.59 -12.77
N ARG A 258 9.53 -2.57 -13.29
CA ARG A 258 9.99 -1.80 -14.43
C ARG A 258 11.34 -1.11 -14.16
N ARG A 259 11.52 -0.47 -13.00
CA ARG A 259 12.81 0.14 -12.64
C ARG A 259 13.93 -0.90 -12.55
N VAL A 260 13.67 -2.02 -11.92
CA VAL A 260 14.63 -3.13 -11.79
C VAL A 260 15.00 -3.70 -13.17
N PHE A 261 14.01 -3.85 -14.05
CA PHE A 261 14.21 -4.28 -15.42
C PHE A 261 15.09 -3.30 -16.21
N ASP A 262 14.87 -1.98 -16.07
CA ASP A 262 15.68 -0.96 -16.73
C ASP A 262 17.16 -1.11 -16.35
N TYR A 263 17.48 -1.36 -15.08
CA TYR A 263 18.85 -1.65 -14.62
C TYR A 263 19.41 -2.93 -15.25
N ALA A 264 18.65 -4.01 -15.24
CA ALA A 264 19.09 -5.30 -15.79
C ALA A 264 19.35 -5.21 -17.30
N LEU A 265 18.48 -4.52 -18.04
CA LEU A 265 18.60 -4.31 -19.47
C LEU A 265 19.86 -3.50 -19.82
N SER A 266 20.06 -2.36 -19.14
CA SER A 266 21.24 -1.50 -19.37
C SER A 266 22.53 -2.26 -19.04
N TYR A 267 22.57 -2.94 -17.90
CA TYR A 267 23.75 -3.72 -17.52
C TYR A 267 24.07 -4.83 -18.52
N ALA A 268 23.05 -5.56 -18.99
CA ALA A 268 23.25 -6.62 -20.00
C ALA A 268 23.73 -6.07 -21.35
N ALA A 269 23.35 -4.84 -21.70
CA ALA A 269 23.79 -4.16 -22.92
C ALA A 269 25.20 -3.60 -22.83
N GLU A 270 25.76 -3.39 -21.63
CA GLU A 270 27.05 -2.76 -21.40
C GLU A 270 28.12 -3.74 -20.96
N ARG A 271 27.79 -4.66 -20.05
CA ARG A 271 28.73 -5.59 -19.43
C ARG A 271 29.28 -6.59 -20.45
N GLU A 272 30.62 -6.72 -20.51
CA GLU A 272 31.32 -7.68 -21.39
C GLU A 272 31.90 -8.85 -20.59
N GLN A 273 31.68 -10.05 -21.10
CA GLN A 273 32.34 -11.29 -20.69
C GLN A 273 32.52 -12.20 -21.90
N PHE A 274 33.58 -13.00 -21.90
CA PHE A 274 33.94 -13.91 -23.01
C PHE A 274 33.98 -13.20 -24.36
N GLY A 275 34.49 -11.94 -24.38
CA GLY A 275 34.70 -11.15 -25.59
C GLY A 275 33.43 -10.52 -26.20
N GLN A 276 32.30 -10.53 -25.53
CA GLN A 276 31.06 -9.89 -26.01
C GLN A 276 30.18 -9.40 -24.88
N LYS A 277 29.18 -8.57 -25.21
CA LYS A 277 28.15 -8.11 -24.29
C LYS A 277 27.34 -9.29 -23.74
N ILE A 278 27.08 -9.32 -22.42
CA ILE A 278 26.39 -10.46 -21.81
C ILE A 278 24.96 -10.63 -22.32
N GLY A 279 24.29 -9.56 -22.76
CA GLY A 279 22.97 -9.61 -23.38
C GLY A 279 22.90 -10.41 -24.69
N LYS A 280 24.04 -10.73 -25.32
CA LYS A 280 24.11 -11.60 -26.50
C LYS A 280 24.04 -13.09 -26.17
N PHE A 281 24.24 -13.48 -24.92
CA PHE A 281 24.06 -14.86 -24.50
C PHE A 281 22.58 -15.17 -24.26
N GLN A 282 22.09 -16.26 -24.86
CA GLN A 282 20.67 -16.65 -24.73
C GLN A 282 20.21 -16.83 -23.27
N GLY A 283 21.11 -17.32 -22.39
CA GLY A 283 20.83 -17.45 -20.97
C GLY A 283 20.53 -16.13 -20.26
N VAL A 284 20.98 -14.98 -20.80
CA VAL A 284 20.68 -13.64 -20.30
C VAL A 284 19.52 -13.00 -21.06
N SER A 285 19.56 -13.04 -22.41
CA SER A 285 18.52 -12.41 -23.23
C SER A 285 17.13 -13.04 -23.01
N PHE A 286 17.04 -14.34 -22.77
CA PHE A 286 15.78 -15.02 -22.47
C PHE A 286 15.22 -14.59 -21.10
N GLN A 287 16.08 -14.42 -20.08
CA GLN A 287 15.63 -13.87 -18.80
C GLN A 287 15.04 -12.48 -18.97
N LEU A 288 15.66 -11.60 -19.76
CA LEU A 288 15.12 -10.27 -20.05
C LEU A 288 13.77 -10.34 -20.79
N ALA A 289 13.61 -11.28 -21.72
CA ALA A 289 12.34 -11.49 -22.42
C ALA A 289 11.23 -11.97 -21.47
N ASP A 290 11.54 -12.91 -20.58
CA ASP A 290 10.62 -13.40 -19.57
C ASP A 290 10.22 -12.28 -18.60
N MET A 291 11.20 -11.52 -18.08
CA MET A 291 10.96 -10.39 -17.17
C MET A 291 9.99 -9.38 -17.77
N ILE A 292 10.23 -8.90 -18.99
CA ILE A 292 9.34 -7.86 -19.59
C ILE A 292 7.96 -8.42 -19.91
N THR A 293 7.86 -9.68 -20.33
CA THR A 293 6.59 -10.35 -20.60
C THR A 293 5.73 -10.45 -19.33
N GLU A 294 6.34 -10.84 -18.20
CA GLU A 294 5.65 -10.92 -16.93
C GLU A 294 5.23 -9.54 -16.38
N ILE A 295 6.10 -8.53 -16.54
CA ILE A 295 5.79 -7.14 -16.15
C ILE A 295 4.58 -6.62 -16.94
N ASP A 296 4.56 -6.81 -18.25
CA ASP A 296 3.48 -6.36 -19.11
C ASP A 296 2.17 -7.09 -18.81
N ALA A 297 2.21 -8.38 -18.53
CA ALA A 297 1.05 -9.14 -18.09
C ALA A 297 0.49 -8.63 -16.74
N ALA A 298 1.38 -8.32 -15.78
CA ALA A 298 0.98 -7.75 -14.49
C ALA A 298 0.35 -6.36 -14.63
N ASP A 299 0.93 -5.51 -15.48
CA ASP A 299 0.41 -4.15 -15.76
C ASP A 299 -1.01 -4.23 -16.34
N LEU A 300 -1.22 -5.09 -17.35
CA LEU A 300 -2.53 -5.28 -17.95
C LEU A 300 -3.58 -5.81 -16.97
N LEU A 301 -3.24 -6.79 -16.14
CA LEU A 301 -4.13 -7.31 -15.10
C LEU A 301 -4.53 -6.22 -14.10
N THR A 302 -3.57 -5.39 -13.71
CA THR A 302 -3.79 -4.33 -12.73
C THR A 302 -4.68 -3.21 -13.28
N LEU A 303 -4.40 -2.74 -14.50
CA LEU A 303 -5.22 -1.73 -15.17
C LEU A 303 -6.63 -2.24 -15.47
N ALA A 304 -6.77 -3.51 -15.86
CA ALA A 304 -8.08 -4.13 -16.05
C ALA A 304 -8.90 -4.21 -14.75
N ALA A 305 -8.24 -4.48 -13.61
CA ALA A 305 -8.91 -4.48 -12.30
C ALA A 305 -9.35 -3.07 -11.89
N ALA A 306 -8.52 -2.06 -12.14
CA ALA A 306 -8.84 -0.66 -11.90
C ALA A 306 -10.01 -0.16 -12.78
N ASP A 307 -10.00 -0.46 -14.08
CA ASP A 307 -11.08 -0.13 -15.03
C ASP A 307 -12.44 -0.74 -14.61
N ARG A 308 -12.42 -1.94 -14.05
CA ARG A 308 -13.66 -2.56 -13.52
C ARG A 308 -14.23 -1.81 -12.34
N LEU A 309 -13.38 -1.24 -11.46
CA LEU A 309 -13.85 -0.38 -10.37
C LEU A 309 -14.46 0.91 -10.91
N ASP A 310 -13.83 1.54 -11.89
CA ASP A 310 -14.37 2.75 -12.54
C ASP A 310 -15.75 2.52 -13.17
N LYS A 311 -15.98 1.30 -13.66
CA LYS A 311 -17.26 0.86 -14.23
C LYS A 311 -18.26 0.31 -13.20
N ALA A 312 -17.93 0.35 -11.92
CA ALA A 312 -18.72 -0.24 -10.82
C ALA A 312 -19.09 -1.72 -11.04
N LEU A 313 -18.21 -2.48 -11.70
CA LEU A 313 -18.39 -3.91 -11.95
C LEU A 313 -17.88 -4.76 -10.78
N PRO A 314 -18.43 -5.97 -10.54
CA PRO A 314 -17.86 -6.91 -9.59
C PRO A 314 -16.37 -7.16 -9.89
N SER A 315 -15.48 -6.92 -8.94
CA SER A 315 -14.04 -6.83 -9.20
C SER A 315 -13.17 -7.60 -8.20
N ASN A 316 -13.79 -8.27 -7.22
CA ASN A 316 -13.06 -8.88 -6.11
C ASN A 316 -12.03 -9.93 -6.56
N ARG A 317 -12.42 -10.78 -7.52
CA ARG A 317 -11.54 -11.79 -8.12
C ARG A 317 -10.41 -11.14 -8.93
N GLU A 318 -10.75 -10.16 -9.77
CA GLU A 318 -9.79 -9.47 -10.65
C GLU A 318 -8.76 -8.69 -9.84
N ILE A 319 -9.17 -8.00 -8.78
CA ILE A 319 -8.28 -7.30 -7.84
C ILE A 319 -7.34 -8.30 -7.15
N ALA A 320 -7.89 -9.41 -6.65
CA ALA A 320 -7.08 -10.45 -6.03
C ALA A 320 -6.09 -11.09 -7.01
N SER A 321 -6.50 -11.31 -8.26
CA SER A 321 -5.64 -11.84 -9.32
C SER A 321 -4.52 -10.88 -9.68
N ALA A 322 -4.81 -9.58 -9.81
CA ALA A 322 -3.82 -8.54 -10.08
C ALA A 322 -2.77 -8.48 -8.96
N LYS A 323 -3.21 -8.40 -7.68
CA LYS A 323 -2.32 -8.36 -6.53
C LYS A 323 -1.45 -9.61 -6.44
N LEU A 324 -2.04 -10.79 -6.58
CA LEU A 324 -1.32 -12.06 -6.55
C LEU A 324 -0.24 -12.10 -7.64
N TYR A 325 -0.64 -11.87 -8.88
CA TYR A 325 0.28 -11.98 -10.02
C TYR A 325 1.40 -10.94 -9.95
N ALA A 326 1.09 -9.68 -9.69
CA ALA A 326 2.07 -8.60 -9.64
C ALA A 326 3.10 -8.77 -8.52
N SER A 327 2.68 -9.16 -7.31
CA SER A 327 3.60 -9.36 -6.19
C SER A 327 4.51 -10.60 -6.39
N GLU A 328 4.00 -11.68 -6.97
CA GLU A 328 4.79 -12.87 -7.31
C GLU A 328 5.75 -12.59 -8.49
N MET A 329 5.30 -11.84 -9.50
CA MET A 329 6.13 -11.39 -10.61
C MET A 329 7.29 -10.52 -10.12
N LEU A 330 7.04 -9.55 -9.24
CA LEU A 330 8.09 -8.69 -8.69
C LEU A 330 9.20 -9.50 -8.03
N ALA A 331 8.85 -10.54 -7.26
CA ALA A 331 9.84 -11.40 -6.63
C ALA A 331 10.73 -12.12 -7.65
N ARG A 332 10.17 -12.61 -8.76
CA ARG A 332 10.94 -13.27 -9.83
C ARG A 332 11.80 -12.28 -10.59
N VAL A 333 11.26 -11.11 -10.94
CA VAL A 333 11.98 -10.07 -11.69
C VAL A 333 13.16 -9.51 -10.89
N THR A 334 12.99 -9.26 -9.59
CA THR A 334 14.08 -8.76 -8.74
C THR A 334 15.20 -9.79 -8.57
N ASP A 335 14.85 -11.07 -8.43
CA ASP A 335 15.82 -12.16 -8.33
C ASP A 335 16.61 -12.33 -9.64
N ALA A 336 15.92 -12.35 -10.79
CA ALA A 336 16.55 -12.43 -12.09
C ALA A 336 17.50 -11.23 -12.37
N ALA A 337 17.10 -10.02 -11.95
CA ALA A 337 17.94 -8.83 -12.12
C ALA A 337 19.24 -8.91 -11.32
N ILE A 338 19.19 -9.39 -10.06
CA ILE A 338 20.40 -9.66 -9.27
C ILE A 338 21.27 -10.70 -9.99
N GLN A 339 20.67 -11.78 -10.48
CA GLN A 339 21.40 -12.83 -11.18
C GLN A 339 22.12 -12.30 -12.44
N ILE A 340 21.47 -11.43 -13.23
CA ILE A 340 22.07 -10.80 -14.41
C ILE A 340 23.27 -9.92 -14.03
N HIS A 341 23.18 -9.17 -12.91
CA HIS A 341 24.28 -8.32 -12.43
C HIS A 341 25.41 -9.11 -11.76
N GLY A 342 25.17 -10.38 -11.40
CA GLY A 342 26.15 -11.20 -10.66
C GLY A 342 26.49 -10.55 -9.31
N GLY A 343 27.75 -10.53 -8.93
CA GLY A 343 28.20 -9.96 -7.66
C GLY A 343 27.79 -8.50 -7.43
N MET A 344 27.73 -7.70 -8.49
CA MET A 344 27.30 -6.29 -8.41
C MET A 344 25.82 -6.13 -8.02
N GLY A 345 24.98 -7.12 -8.33
CA GLY A 345 23.56 -7.10 -7.93
C GLY A 345 23.32 -7.17 -6.42
N LEU A 346 24.36 -7.61 -5.66
CA LEU A 346 24.31 -7.70 -4.19
C LEU A 346 24.93 -6.47 -3.49
N MET A 347 25.54 -5.56 -4.26
CA MET A 347 26.18 -4.37 -3.72
C MET A 347 25.20 -3.22 -3.65
N SER A 348 25.33 -2.38 -2.62
CA SER A 348 24.46 -1.22 -2.39
C SER A 348 24.65 -0.08 -3.40
N ASP A 349 25.66 -0.18 -4.27
CA ASP A 349 25.87 0.76 -5.40
C ASP A 349 24.70 0.73 -6.42
N TYR A 350 23.94 -0.37 -6.44
CA TYR A 350 22.72 -0.52 -7.22
C TYR A 350 21.54 -0.76 -6.27
N PRO A 351 20.34 -0.26 -6.57
CA PRO A 351 19.17 -0.46 -5.72
C PRO A 351 18.54 -1.87 -5.82
N LEU A 352 19.20 -2.82 -6.50
CA LEU A 352 18.64 -4.13 -6.82
C LEU A 352 18.42 -4.99 -5.59
N GLU A 353 19.43 -5.06 -4.69
CA GLU A 353 19.35 -5.82 -3.46
C GLU A 353 18.23 -5.28 -2.55
N ARG A 354 18.02 -3.95 -2.53
CA ARG A 354 16.94 -3.29 -1.81
C ARG A 354 15.58 -3.73 -2.38
N PHE A 355 15.37 -3.62 -3.68
CA PHE A 355 14.12 -4.03 -4.32
C PHE A 355 13.84 -5.53 -4.16
N TRP A 356 14.88 -6.37 -4.15
CA TRP A 356 14.73 -7.79 -3.87
C TRP A 356 14.24 -8.05 -2.43
N ARG A 357 14.79 -7.34 -1.43
CA ARG A 357 14.29 -7.40 -0.04
C ARG A 357 12.86 -6.87 0.08
N ASP A 358 12.59 -5.75 -0.59
CA ASP A 358 11.28 -5.10 -0.58
C ASP A 358 10.19 -5.96 -1.23
N ALA A 359 10.52 -6.66 -2.31
CA ALA A 359 9.60 -7.59 -2.98
C ALA A 359 9.02 -8.66 -2.06
N ARG A 360 9.72 -8.98 -0.95
CA ARG A 360 9.27 -10.06 -0.07
C ARG A 360 8.01 -9.71 0.71
N VAL A 361 7.83 -8.47 1.15
CA VAL A 361 6.65 -8.05 1.92
C VAL A 361 5.40 -7.90 1.03
N GLU A 362 5.57 -7.59 -0.26
CA GLU A 362 4.47 -7.43 -1.21
C GLU A 362 3.58 -8.68 -1.30
N ARG A 363 4.13 -9.85 -1.03
CA ARG A 363 3.44 -11.14 -1.01
C ARG A 363 2.74 -11.44 0.32
N ILE A 364 2.91 -10.55 1.34
CA ILE A 364 2.43 -10.77 2.71
C ILE A 364 1.34 -9.77 3.09
N TRP A 365 1.63 -8.46 2.98
CA TRP A 365 0.71 -7.42 3.42
C TRP A 365 -0.53 -7.31 2.52
N ASP A 366 -1.57 -6.65 3.03
CA ASP A 366 -2.87 -6.42 2.36
C ASP A 366 -3.56 -7.70 1.87
N GLY A 367 -3.29 -8.78 2.60
CA GLY A 367 -3.70 -10.15 2.28
C GLY A 367 -2.62 -10.92 1.54
N THR A 368 -2.15 -11.99 2.18
CA THR A 368 -1.08 -12.85 1.64
C THR A 368 -1.45 -13.44 0.29
N SER A 369 -0.44 -13.96 -0.44
CA SER A 369 -0.65 -14.70 -1.70
C SER A 369 -1.67 -15.84 -1.53
N GLU A 370 -1.71 -16.48 -0.36
CA GLU A 370 -2.68 -17.53 -0.02
C GLU A 370 -4.09 -16.97 0.15
N ILE A 371 -4.23 -15.81 0.79
CA ILE A 371 -5.51 -15.10 0.91
C ILE A 371 -6.04 -14.67 -0.46
N GLN A 372 -5.17 -14.17 -1.36
CA GLN A 372 -5.59 -13.84 -2.72
C GLN A 372 -6.10 -15.09 -3.47
N ARG A 373 -5.37 -16.23 -3.37
CA ARG A 373 -5.81 -17.51 -3.95
C ARG A 373 -7.15 -17.98 -3.36
N HIS A 374 -7.33 -17.82 -2.05
CA HIS A 374 -8.60 -18.15 -1.38
C HIS A 374 -9.76 -17.28 -1.91
N ILE A 375 -9.54 -15.97 -2.11
CA ILE A 375 -10.56 -15.08 -2.66
C ILE A 375 -10.93 -15.51 -4.07
N ILE A 376 -9.95 -15.77 -4.93
CA ILE A 376 -10.15 -16.19 -6.31
C ILE A 376 -10.93 -17.52 -6.38
N SER A 377 -10.46 -18.54 -5.66
CA SER A 377 -11.08 -19.86 -5.69
C SER A 377 -12.51 -19.85 -5.15
N ARG A 378 -12.74 -19.11 -4.06
CA ARG A 378 -14.08 -18.97 -3.47
C ARG A 378 -15.05 -18.27 -4.43
N ASP A 379 -14.60 -17.23 -5.15
CA ASP A 379 -15.43 -16.51 -6.11
C ASP A 379 -15.84 -17.43 -7.27
N LEU A 380 -14.90 -18.21 -7.80
CA LEU A 380 -15.15 -19.19 -8.87
C LEU A 380 -16.10 -20.32 -8.42
N LEU A 381 -15.89 -20.90 -7.25
CA LEU A 381 -16.71 -22.01 -6.75
C LEU A 381 -18.11 -21.54 -6.34
N ARG A 382 -18.25 -20.34 -5.77
CA ARG A 382 -19.54 -19.77 -5.42
C ARG A 382 -20.44 -19.57 -6.66
N ALA A 383 -19.88 -19.26 -7.81
CA ALA A 383 -20.63 -19.17 -9.05
C ALA A 383 -21.24 -20.50 -9.49
N LEU A 384 -20.72 -21.63 -8.98
CA LEU A 384 -21.19 -22.98 -9.22
C LEU A 384 -22.05 -23.56 -8.06
N GLY A 385 -22.33 -22.75 -7.03
CA GLY A 385 -23.14 -23.16 -5.87
C GLY A 385 -22.37 -23.98 -4.82
N ALA A 386 -21.03 -23.95 -4.86
CA ALA A 386 -20.17 -24.69 -3.91
C ALA A 386 -19.52 -23.77 -2.85
#